data_48f98bd1dd4504ccebb26446f610d74b
#
_entry.id   48f98bd1dd4504ccebb26446f610d74b
#
_cell.length_a   1.000
_cell.length_b   1.000
_cell.length_c   1.000
_cell.angle_alpha   90.00
_cell.angle_beta   90.00
_cell.angle_gamma   90.00
#
_symmetry.space_group_name_H-M   'P 1'
#
loop_
_entity.id
_entity.type
_entity.pdbx_description
1 polymer ?
#
loop_
_entity_poly.entity_id
_entity_poly.type
_entity_poly.pdbx_seq_one_letter_code
_entity_poly.pdbx_strand_id
1 'polypeptide(L)'
;MLLGFDTSDDAAVYRLNDDTAAVLTLDFFTPVVDDPYEFGAIAAANALSDVFAMGAKPLTALNILAFPCSLGTDVVADVLRGGADKVREAGAFVVGGHSIEDDEPKYGLSVFGTVHPDRIVRNGGAQPGD
;
A
#
# COMPACT_ATOMS: atom_id res chain seq x y z
N MET A 1 -15.12 0.85 -13.58
CA MET A 1 -14.54 0.32 -12.32
C MET A 1 -15.10 -1.06 -12.06
N LEU A 2 -14.25 -2.02 -11.76
CA LEU A 2 -14.69 -3.40 -11.55
C LEU A 2 -15.04 -3.71 -10.10
N LEU A 3 -14.27 -3.16 -9.16
CA LEU A 3 -14.50 -3.32 -7.72
C LEU A 3 -14.31 -1.99 -7.02
N GLY A 4 -15.13 -1.74 -6.02
CA GLY A 4 -15.08 -0.51 -5.25
C GLY A 4 -15.70 -0.71 -3.88
N PHE A 5 -16.48 0.26 -3.42
CA PHE A 5 -17.03 0.25 -2.06
C PHE A 5 -18.06 -0.85 -1.81
N ASP A 6 -18.79 -1.27 -2.86
CA ASP A 6 -19.98 -2.12 -2.69
C ASP A 6 -19.66 -3.50 -2.14
N THR A 7 -18.47 -4.05 -2.44
CA THR A 7 -18.09 -5.41 -2.06
C THR A 7 -17.12 -5.46 -0.91
N SER A 8 -16.67 -4.30 -0.40
CA SER A 8 -15.68 -4.21 0.67
C SER A 8 -14.40 -5.02 0.39
N ASP A 9 -13.99 -5.07 -0.88
CA ASP A 9 -12.75 -5.72 -1.28
C ASP A 9 -11.55 -4.91 -0.79
N ASP A 10 -10.38 -5.57 -0.72
CA ASP A 10 -9.17 -4.98 -0.13
C ASP A 10 -8.63 -3.81 -0.93
N ALA A 11 -8.98 -3.69 -2.21
CA ALA A 11 -8.54 -2.62 -3.08
C ALA A 11 -9.60 -2.29 -4.12
N ALA A 12 -9.51 -1.12 -4.71
CA ALA A 12 -10.33 -0.75 -5.87
C ALA A 12 -9.70 -1.30 -7.14
N VAL A 13 -10.53 -1.71 -8.08
CA VAL A 13 -10.07 -2.25 -9.36
C VAL A 13 -10.74 -1.50 -10.49
N TYR A 14 -9.93 -1.00 -11.41
CA TYR A 14 -10.39 -0.24 -12.57
C TYR A 14 -9.85 -0.89 -13.85
N ARG A 15 -10.74 -1.30 -14.74
CA ARG A 15 -10.34 -1.92 -16.00
C ARG A 15 -9.77 -0.85 -16.94
N LEU A 16 -8.55 -1.09 -17.43
CA LEU A 16 -7.89 -0.20 -18.38
C LEU A 16 -8.13 -0.64 -19.82
N ASN A 17 -8.07 -1.95 -20.06
CA ASN A 17 -8.33 -2.55 -21.37
C ASN A 17 -8.70 -4.02 -21.16
N ASP A 18 -8.79 -4.79 -22.25
CA ASP A 18 -9.23 -6.19 -22.18
C ASP A 18 -8.28 -7.08 -21.38
N ASP A 19 -7.00 -6.72 -21.31
CA ASP A 19 -5.96 -7.55 -20.70
C ASP A 19 -5.47 -7.03 -19.34
N THR A 20 -5.78 -5.78 -18.99
CA THR A 20 -5.18 -5.12 -17.83
C THR A 20 -6.21 -4.37 -17.01
N ALA A 21 -6.21 -4.63 -15.71
CA ALA A 21 -6.95 -3.84 -14.73
C ALA A 21 -5.96 -3.19 -13.76
N ALA A 22 -6.24 -1.97 -13.37
CA ALA A 22 -5.49 -1.25 -12.35
C ALA A 22 -6.04 -1.62 -10.98
N VAL A 23 -5.15 -1.89 -10.03
CA VAL A 23 -5.49 -2.16 -8.65
C VAL A 23 -4.89 -1.03 -7.81
N LEU A 24 -5.73 -0.36 -7.04
CA LEU A 24 -5.37 0.83 -6.28
C LEU A 24 -5.74 0.63 -4.82
N THR A 25 -4.81 0.93 -3.93
CA THR A 25 -5.04 0.85 -2.50
C THR A 25 -4.42 2.05 -1.80
N LEU A 26 -4.93 2.34 -0.61
CA LEU A 26 -4.45 3.42 0.23
C LEU A 26 -4.61 2.98 1.68
N ASP A 27 -3.48 2.86 2.38
CA ASP A 27 -3.47 2.51 3.80
C ASP A 27 -2.42 3.32 4.53
N PHE A 28 -2.79 3.88 5.68
CA PHE A 28 -1.83 4.49 6.59
C PHE A 28 -2.37 4.37 8.01
N PHE A 29 -1.46 4.37 8.98
CA PHE A 29 -1.85 4.28 10.37
C PHE A 29 -0.76 4.87 11.28
N THR A 30 -1.12 4.99 12.56
CA THR A 30 -0.19 5.47 13.59
C THR A 30 0.81 4.37 13.94
N PRO A 31 1.95 4.71 14.57
CA PRO A 31 2.96 3.70 14.90
C PRO A 31 2.41 2.56 15.74
N VAL A 32 2.69 1.34 15.31
CA VAL A 32 2.32 0.10 16.01
C VAL A 32 3.49 -0.52 16.75
N VAL A 33 4.71 -0.04 16.47
CA VAL A 33 5.94 -0.45 17.15
C VAL A 33 6.82 0.79 17.37
N ASP A 34 7.78 0.70 18.28
CA ASP A 34 8.63 1.84 18.62
C ASP A 34 9.78 2.08 17.65
N ASP A 35 10.26 1.05 16.98
CA ASP A 35 11.36 1.17 16.02
C ASP A 35 10.88 1.82 14.74
N PRO A 36 11.44 2.99 14.36
CA PRO A 36 10.98 3.70 13.16
C PRO A 36 11.13 2.89 11.87
N TYR A 37 12.23 2.18 11.70
CA TYR A 37 12.44 1.36 10.51
C TYR A 37 11.40 0.25 10.43
N GLU A 38 11.16 -0.46 11.54
CA GLU A 38 10.17 -1.52 11.59
C GLU A 38 8.76 -0.99 11.35
N PHE A 39 8.43 0.17 11.90
CA PHE A 39 7.15 0.79 11.63
C PHE A 39 6.95 1.04 10.13
N GLY A 40 7.96 1.60 9.47
CA GLY A 40 7.91 1.82 8.02
C GLY A 40 7.71 0.52 7.24
N ALA A 41 8.46 -0.52 7.61
CA ALA A 41 8.37 -1.82 6.94
C ALA A 41 6.99 -2.47 7.14
N ILE A 42 6.45 -2.41 8.36
CA ILE A 42 5.13 -2.98 8.66
C ILE A 42 4.04 -2.25 7.91
N ALA A 43 4.08 -0.91 7.88
CA ALA A 43 3.08 -0.12 7.18
C ALA A 43 3.09 -0.42 5.68
N ALA A 44 4.28 -0.53 5.10
CA ALA A 44 4.43 -0.88 3.69
C ALA A 44 3.93 -2.29 3.41
N ALA A 45 4.27 -3.25 4.25
CA ALA A 45 3.80 -4.64 4.10
C ALA A 45 2.28 -4.71 4.13
N ASN A 46 1.65 -3.95 5.03
CA ASN A 46 0.20 -3.91 5.12
C ASN A 46 -0.44 -3.36 3.84
N ALA A 47 0.08 -2.26 3.31
CA ALA A 47 -0.44 -1.67 2.09
C ALA A 47 -0.24 -2.59 0.87
N LEU A 48 0.93 -3.23 0.78
CA LEU A 48 1.23 -4.16 -0.30
C LEU A 48 0.37 -5.41 -0.25
N SER A 49 0.02 -5.88 0.96
CA SER A 49 -0.79 -7.08 1.13
C SER A 49 -2.17 -6.95 0.50
N ASP A 50 -2.74 -5.75 0.50
CA ASP A 50 -4.04 -5.50 -0.13
C ASP A 50 -3.98 -5.73 -1.64
N VAL A 51 -2.87 -5.37 -2.27
CA VAL A 51 -2.67 -5.60 -3.70
C VAL A 51 -2.49 -7.10 -3.99
N PHE A 52 -1.65 -7.78 -3.19
CA PHE A 52 -1.46 -9.22 -3.34
C PHE A 52 -2.75 -10.00 -3.09
N ALA A 53 -3.56 -9.56 -2.13
CA ALA A 53 -4.84 -10.21 -1.83
C ALA A 53 -5.80 -10.21 -3.02
N MET A 54 -5.67 -9.23 -3.92
CA MET A 54 -6.47 -9.15 -5.14
C MET A 54 -5.91 -10.00 -6.29
N GLY A 55 -4.80 -10.70 -6.06
CA GLY A 55 -4.13 -11.46 -7.12
C GLY A 55 -3.27 -10.58 -8.02
N ALA A 56 -3.04 -9.34 -7.64
CA ALA A 56 -2.35 -8.36 -8.47
C ALA A 56 -0.87 -8.27 -8.13
N LYS A 57 -0.11 -7.68 -9.06
CA LYS A 57 1.31 -7.38 -8.87
C LYS A 57 1.47 -5.89 -8.58
N PRO A 58 2.05 -5.52 -7.42
CA PRO A 58 2.33 -4.11 -7.16
C PRO A 58 3.43 -3.61 -8.09
N LEU A 59 3.29 -2.38 -8.59
CA LEU A 59 4.24 -1.76 -9.49
C LEU A 59 4.89 -0.53 -8.87
N THR A 60 4.09 0.37 -8.32
CA THR A 60 4.57 1.62 -7.74
C THR A 60 3.87 1.93 -6.43
N ALA A 61 4.55 2.71 -5.61
CA ALA A 61 4.00 3.17 -4.34
C ALA A 61 4.29 4.66 -4.15
N LEU A 62 3.35 5.34 -3.52
CA LEU A 62 3.50 6.72 -3.09
C LEU A 62 3.50 6.74 -1.56
N ASN A 63 4.46 7.43 -0.95
CA ASN A 63 4.51 7.59 0.49
C ASN A 63 3.45 8.59 0.96
N ILE A 64 2.81 8.27 2.08
CA ILE A 64 1.95 9.20 2.80
C ILE A 64 2.55 9.30 4.20
N LEU A 65 3.00 10.51 4.56
CA LEU A 65 3.74 10.73 5.79
C LEU A 65 3.21 11.95 6.52
N ALA A 66 2.90 11.78 7.81
CA ALA A 66 2.55 12.87 8.70
C ALA A 66 3.35 12.69 9.97
N PHE A 67 4.20 13.68 10.33
CA PHE A 67 5.06 13.57 11.51
C PHE A 67 5.20 14.92 12.17
N PRO A 68 5.33 14.94 13.52
CA PRO A 68 5.68 16.18 14.22
C PRO A 68 7.16 16.51 13.97
N CYS A 69 7.45 17.79 13.78
CA CYS A 69 8.83 18.26 13.60
C CYS A 69 9.75 17.89 14.77
N SER A 70 9.17 17.73 15.94
CA SER A 70 9.92 17.41 17.16
C SER A 70 10.61 16.05 17.13
N LEU A 71 10.16 15.12 16.28
CA LEU A 71 10.78 13.78 16.18
C LEU A 71 12.09 13.78 15.42
N GLY A 72 12.36 14.83 14.65
CA GLY A 72 13.62 14.97 13.91
C GLY A 72 13.65 14.18 12.60
N THR A 73 14.61 14.55 11.76
CA THR A 73 14.72 13.99 10.41
C THR A 73 15.24 12.57 10.40
N ASP A 74 16.00 12.14 11.41
CA ASP A 74 16.53 10.80 11.49
C ASP A 74 15.44 9.74 11.63
N VAL A 75 14.43 10.05 12.47
CA VAL A 75 13.28 9.16 12.66
C VAL A 75 12.48 9.02 11.37
N VAL A 76 12.21 10.15 10.71
CA VAL A 76 11.48 10.17 9.44
C VAL A 76 12.24 9.38 8.38
N ALA A 77 13.56 9.59 8.30
CA ALA A 77 14.40 8.86 7.32
C ALA A 77 14.34 7.34 7.54
N ASP A 78 14.35 6.89 8.80
CA ASP A 78 14.27 5.47 9.11
C ASP A 78 12.91 4.88 8.71
N VAL A 79 11.82 5.60 8.96
CA VAL A 79 10.48 5.15 8.53
C VAL A 79 10.43 5.00 7.01
N LEU A 80 10.90 6.01 6.29
CA LEU A 80 10.89 5.99 4.83
C LEU A 80 11.78 4.87 4.27
N ARG A 81 12.93 4.62 4.90
CA ARG A 81 13.83 3.56 4.49
C ARG A 81 13.18 2.18 4.68
N GLY A 82 12.52 1.96 5.83
CA GLY A 82 11.80 0.72 6.09
C GLY A 82 10.71 0.47 5.06
N GLY A 83 9.95 1.51 4.73
CA GLY A 83 8.94 1.43 3.69
C GLY A 83 9.52 1.11 2.32
N ALA A 84 10.58 1.83 1.94
CA ALA A 84 11.22 1.65 0.64
C ALA A 84 11.83 0.25 0.48
N ASP A 85 12.47 -0.27 1.53
CA ASP A 85 13.06 -1.61 1.49
C ASP A 85 11.98 -2.68 1.30
N LYS A 86 10.85 -2.54 1.98
CA LYS A 86 9.74 -3.48 1.84
C LYS A 86 9.11 -3.41 0.46
N VAL A 87 8.93 -2.22 -0.10
CA VAL A 87 8.40 -2.05 -1.45
C VAL A 87 9.32 -2.70 -2.47
N ARG A 88 10.64 -2.50 -2.33
CA ARG A 88 11.62 -3.11 -3.23
C ARG A 88 11.61 -4.63 -3.12
N GLU A 89 11.47 -5.16 -1.91
CA GLU A 89 11.36 -6.60 -1.68
C GLU A 89 10.16 -7.19 -2.43
N ALA A 90 9.07 -6.45 -2.54
CA ALA A 90 7.88 -6.86 -3.28
C ALA A 90 8.02 -6.71 -4.80
N GLY A 91 9.13 -6.18 -5.28
CA GLY A 91 9.37 -5.98 -6.70
C GLY A 91 8.79 -4.69 -7.26
N ALA A 92 8.41 -3.76 -6.41
CA ALA A 92 7.85 -2.46 -6.79
C ALA A 92 8.81 -1.32 -6.46
N PHE A 93 8.43 -0.10 -6.79
CA PHE A 93 9.26 1.08 -6.58
C PHE A 93 8.47 2.19 -5.92
N VAL A 94 9.09 2.89 -4.97
CA VAL A 94 8.55 4.14 -4.43
C VAL A 94 8.88 5.23 -5.45
N VAL A 95 7.84 5.90 -5.95
CA VAL A 95 8.01 6.88 -7.02
C VAL A 95 7.65 8.31 -6.61
N GLY A 96 7.26 8.50 -5.36
CA GLY A 96 6.92 9.82 -4.85
C GLY A 96 6.13 9.73 -3.57
N GLY A 97 5.41 10.79 -3.27
CA GLY A 97 4.56 10.83 -2.08
C GLY A 97 4.27 12.24 -1.64
N HIS A 98 3.70 12.34 -0.44
CA HIS A 98 3.36 13.62 0.17
C HIS A 98 3.59 13.54 1.66
N SER A 99 4.20 14.59 2.23
CA SER A 99 4.42 14.68 3.67
C SER A 99 3.83 15.97 4.22
N ILE A 100 3.29 15.86 5.42
CA ILE A 100 2.77 17.03 6.15
C ILE A 100 3.29 16.99 7.59
N GLU A 101 3.22 18.11 8.27
CA GLU A 101 3.43 18.18 9.70
C GLU A 101 2.11 17.89 10.41
N ASP A 102 2.16 17.01 11.41
CA ASP A 102 1.00 16.67 12.23
C ASP A 102 1.53 16.27 13.61
N ASP A 103 0.78 16.58 14.66
CA ASP A 103 1.16 16.20 16.01
C ASP A 103 1.19 14.68 16.21
N GLU A 104 0.38 13.95 15.46
CA GLU A 104 0.33 12.50 15.54
C GLU A 104 1.05 11.87 14.34
N PRO A 105 2.10 11.08 14.60
CA PRO A 105 2.81 10.40 13.51
C PRO A 105 1.90 9.43 12.74
N LYS A 106 1.99 9.47 11.41
CA LYS A 106 1.27 8.55 10.53
C LYS A 106 2.13 8.24 9.33
N TYR A 107 2.08 6.99 8.89
CA TYR A 107 2.78 6.59 7.68
C TYR A 107 2.02 5.48 6.98
N GLY A 108 2.06 5.52 5.68
CA GLY A 108 1.51 4.47 4.85
C GLY A 108 1.83 4.69 3.40
N LEU A 109 1.15 3.93 2.56
CA LEU A 109 1.38 3.95 1.13
C LEU A 109 0.07 3.96 0.36
N SER A 110 0.10 4.63 -0.79
CA SER A 110 -0.84 4.39 -1.87
C SER A 110 -0.12 3.51 -2.89
N VAL A 111 -0.65 2.32 -3.14
CA VAL A 111 0.01 1.35 -4.01
C VAL A 111 -0.82 1.16 -5.28
N PHE A 112 -0.12 1.16 -6.41
CA PHE A 112 -0.70 0.87 -7.71
C PHE A 112 -0.12 -0.45 -8.22
N GLY A 113 -1.01 -1.34 -8.65
CA GLY A 113 -0.63 -2.60 -9.24
C GLY A 113 -1.50 -2.93 -10.43
N THR A 114 -1.22 -4.06 -11.05
CA THR A 114 -1.99 -4.52 -12.20
C THR A 114 -2.30 -6.01 -12.09
N VAL A 115 -3.40 -6.39 -12.74
CA VAL A 115 -3.83 -7.77 -12.81
C VAL A 115 -4.64 -7.95 -14.11
N HIS A 116 -4.62 -9.14 -14.66
CA HIS A 116 -5.53 -9.45 -15.77
C HIS A 116 -6.97 -9.51 -15.22
N PRO A 117 -7.97 -8.88 -15.87
CA PRO A 117 -9.34 -8.86 -15.35
C PRO A 117 -9.90 -10.24 -14.99
N ASP A 118 -9.50 -11.29 -15.69
CA ASP A 118 -9.96 -12.66 -15.44
C ASP A 118 -9.29 -13.31 -14.22
N ARG A 119 -8.24 -12.70 -13.66
CA ARG A 119 -7.47 -13.26 -12.54
C ARG A 119 -7.71 -12.56 -11.21
N ILE A 120 -8.64 -11.63 -11.17
CA ILE A 120 -8.94 -10.87 -9.96
C ILE A 120 -9.50 -11.80 -8.89
N VAL A 121 -8.92 -11.73 -7.68
CA VAL A 121 -9.42 -12.44 -6.50
C VAL A 121 -10.36 -11.51 -5.73
N ARG A 122 -11.59 -11.95 -5.51
CA ARG A 122 -12.64 -11.15 -4.86
C ARG A 122 -13.05 -11.77 -3.55
N ASN A 123 -13.35 -10.92 -2.55
CA ASN A 123 -13.83 -11.41 -1.26
C ASN A 123 -15.13 -12.22 -1.39
N GLY A 124 -16.03 -11.80 -2.25
CA GLY A 124 -17.31 -12.46 -2.47
C GLY A 124 -17.30 -13.56 -3.53
N GLY A 125 -16.15 -13.81 -4.17
CA GLY A 125 -16.05 -14.76 -5.26
C GLY A 125 -15.35 -16.07 -4.93
N ALA A 126 -14.93 -16.25 -3.67
CA ALA A 126 -14.20 -17.46 -3.27
C ALA A 126 -15.06 -18.69 -3.39
N GLN A 127 -14.45 -19.77 -3.89
CA GLN A 127 -15.09 -21.08 -4.07
C GLN A 127 -14.34 -22.11 -3.24
N PRO A 128 -14.98 -23.23 -2.86
CA PRO A 128 -14.27 -24.31 -2.16
C PRO A 128 -13.05 -24.75 -2.97
N GLY A 129 -11.89 -24.73 -2.32
CA GLY A 129 -10.63 -25.11 -2.95
C GLY A 129 -9.80 -23.94 -3.47
N ASP A 130 -10.30 -22.71 -3.42
CA ASP A 130 -9.57 -21.53 -3.86
C ASP A 130 -8.49 -21.09 -2.86
#